data_2318259d3cbeaebe0ffead52b8e9be78
#
_entry.id   2318259d3cbeaebe0ffead52b8e9be78
#
_cell.length_a   1.000
_cell.length_b   1.000
_cell.length_c   1.000
_cell.angle_alpha   90.00
_cell.angle_beta   90.00
_cell.angle_gamma   90.00
#
_symmetry.space_group_name_H-M   'P 1'
#
loop_
_entity.id
_entity.type
_entity.pdbx_description
1 polymer ?
#
loop_
_entity_poly.entity_id
_entity_poly.type
_entity_poly.pdbx_seq_one_letter_code
_entity_poly.pdbx_strand_id
1 'polypeptide(L)'
;MPDPADYYREIYARGLGGETPAIPVAVADLEAKAMAAMDPKAASYVWAGAGTEDTIEANVEAFRRHRIVPRMLRDVSSRDLSTTVLGTAMPAPLLLAPIGVQAVVHPDGELASARAAAAVGVPMVASTAAHFSLEEIAEASGEAPRWFQLYWPNDPELARSMVERAERAGYAAIVLTVDTFIPGWKPRDLQQAWLPFLNGLGVANYFQDPVFRSRLEKPPEEDPGMATGQFLGVQANPALNWDDLARLREMTSLPIVVKGIQHPEDAREAVHRGVDGILVSNHGGRQVDGAIASIDALPAISAAVGGELAVLFDSGIRGGADALKALALGADAVCLGRPYIWGLALDGQAGVEAVLKMVLAELDLTMALCGLTRPAEIGPELLASN
;
A
#
# COMPACT_ATOMS: atom_id res chain seq x y z
N MET A 1 -5.41 -22.20 3.78
CA MET A 1 -5.23 -21.77 2.38
C MET A 1 -4.42 -22.81 1.64
N PRO A 2 -4.52 -22.90 0.28
CA PRO A 2 -3.54 -23.67 -0.49
C PRO A 2 -2.13 -23.14 -0.20
N ASP A 3 -1.13 -24.04 -0.26
CA ASP A 3 0.28 -23.67 -0.14
C ASP A 3 0.61 -22.60 -1.17
N PRO A 4 1.16 -21.42 -0.78
CA PRO A 4 1.50 -20.37 -1.75
C PRO A 4 2.39 -20.85 -2.88
N ALA A 5 3.28 -21.83 -2.62
CA ALA A 5 4.10 -22.47 -3.64
C ALA A 5 3.30 -23.31 -4.65
N ASP A 6 2.02 -23.62 -4.42
CA ASP A 6 1.22 -24.33 -5.41
C ASP A 6 1.03 -23.51 -6.69
N TYR A 7 1.08 -22.18 -6.59
CA TYR A 7 0.93 -21.32 -7.77
C TYR A 7 2.01 -21.57 -8.83
N TYR A 8 3.27 -21.78 -8.46
CA TYR A 8 4.29 -22.10 -9.47
C TYR A 8 4.08 -23.49 -10.06
N ARG A 9 3.56 -24.45 -9.28
CA ARG A 9 3.20 -25.78 -9.76
C ARG A 9 2.04 -25.74 -10.75
N GLU A 10 1.03 -24.90 -10.49
CA GLU A 10 -0.08 -24.65 -11.43
C GLU A 10 0.43 -24.11 -12.77
N ILE A 11 1.37 -23.17 -12.76
CA ILE A 11 1.98 -22.61 -13.97
C ILE A 11 2.63 -23.75 -14.80
N TYR A 12 3.43 -24.59 -14.18
CA TYR A 12 4.07 -25.71 -14.89
C TYR A 12 3.05 -26.76 -15.36
N ALA A 13 2.02 -27.06 -14.56
CA ALA A 13 0.98 -28.01 -14.93
C ALA A 13 0.20 -27.54 -16.18
N ARG A 14 -0.15 -26.24 -16.25
CA ARG A 14 -0.76 -25.65 -17.44
C ARG A 14 0.17 -25.70 -18.66
N GLY A 15 1.48 -25.51 -18.43
CA GLY A 15 2.51 -25.60 -19.44
C GLY A 15 2.57 -26.96 -20.14
N LEU A 16 2.18 -28.06 -19.48
CA LEU A 16 2.03 -29.37 -20.11
C LEU A 16 0.94 -29.37 -21.21
N GLY A 17 -0.06 -28.50 -21.08
CA GLY A 17 -1.09 -28.25 -22.12
C GLY A 17 -0.68 -27.20 -23.14
N GLY A 18 0.53 -26.64 -23.07
CA GLY A 18 1.00 -25.58 -23.98
C GLY A 18 0.54 -24.17 -23.57
N GLU A 19 -0.04 -24.01 -22.39
CA GLU A 19 -0.49 -22.69 -21.88
C GLU A 19 0.65 -21.96 -21.18
N THR A 20 0.79 -20.67 -21.44
CA THR A 20 1.70 -19.75 -20.72
C THR A 20 0.89 -18.76 -19.88
N PRO A 21 1.45 -18.23 -18.78
CA PRO A 21 0.76 -17.23 -17.97
C PRO A 21 0.35 -16.00 -18.79
N ALA A 22 -0.92 -15.60 -18.70
CA ALA A 22 -1.43 -14.38 -19.35
C ALA A 22 -0.81 -13.11 -18.71
N ILE A 23 -0.59 -13.15 -17.41
CA ILE A 23 0.10 -12.11 -16.65
C ILE A 23 1.58 -12.48 -16.58
N PRO A 24 2.51 -11.59 -17.03
CA PRO A 24 3.94 -11.88 -16.97
C PRO A 24 4.42 -12.14 -15.56
N VAL A 25 5.23 -13.19 -15.38
CA VAL A 25 5.80 -13.56 -14.08
C VAL A 25 7.06 -12.74 -13.79
N ALA A 26 7.84 -12.39 -14.81
CA ALA A 26 8.98 -11.49 -14.65
C ALA A 26 8.49 -10.05 -14.43
N VAL A 27 8.94 -9.44 -13.35
CA VAL A 27 8.49 -8.10 -12.91
C VAL A 27 8.72 -7.02 -13.96
N ALA A 28 9.88 -7.05 -14.64
CA ALA A 28 10.18 -6.08 -15.69
C ALA A 28 9.22 -6.19 -16.88
N ASP A 29 8.86 -7.42 -17.27
CA ASP A 29 7.91 -7.67 -18.35
C ASP A 29 6.48 -7.29 -17.93
N LEU A 30 6.11 -7.55 -16.67
CA LEU A 30 4.84 -7.15 -16.08
C LEU A 30 4.67 -5.63 -16.12
N GLU A 31 5.69 -4.89 -15.66
CA GLU A 31 5.72 -3.44 -15.70
C GLU A 31 5.61 -2.90 -17.13
N ALA A 32 6.46 -3.37 -18.03
CA ALA A 32 6.48 -2.92 -19.42
C ALA A 32 5.14 -3.18 -20.14
N LYS A 33 4.55 -4.37 -19.96
CA LYS A 33 3.26 -4.74 -20.55
C LYS A 33 2.12 -3.88 -19.98
N ALA A 34 2.13 -3.63 -18.67
CA ALA A 34 1.13 -2.78 -18.03
C ALA A 34 1.23 -1.32 -18.51
N MET A 35 2.46 -0.77 -18.61
CA MET A 35 2.66 0.55 -19.19
C MET A 35 2.09 0.68 -20.60
N ALA A 36 2.35 -0.32 -21.45
CA ALA A 36 1.88 -0.32 -22.82
C ALA A 36 0.35 -0.48 -22.96
N ALA A 37 -0.31 -1.06 -21.97
CA ALA A 37 -1.74 -1.29 -21.97
C ALA A 37 -2.56 -0.10 -21.46
N MET A 38 -1.96 0.79 -20.67
CA MET A 38 -2.64 1.95 -20.08
C MET A 38 -2.76 3.12 -21.06
N ASP A 39 -3.81 3.94 -20.86
CA ASP A 39 -3.84 5.29 -21.42
C ASP A 39 -2.59 6.08 -20.97
N PRO A 40 -1.98 6.90 -21.86
CA PRO A 40 -0.76 7.63 -21.51
C PRO A 40 -0.86 8.52 -20.26
N LYS A 41 -2.02 9.12 -19.97
CA LYS A 41 -2.24 9.91 -18.76
C LYS A 41 -2.30 9.03 -17.51
N ALA A 42 -2.98 7.89 -17.60
CA ALA A 42 -3.03 6.90 -16.54
C ALA A 42 -1.64 6.33 -16.24
N ALA A 43 -0.91 5.93 -17.28
CA ALA A 43 0.46 5.46 -17.17
C ALA A 43 1.36 6.53 -16.52
N SER A 44 1.28 7.79 -16.98
CA SER A 44 2.01 8.90 -16.37
C SER A 44 1.69 9.02 -14.88
N TYR A 45 0.41 9.04 -14.51
CA TYR A 45 -0.02 9.18 -13.12
C TYR A 45 0.49 8.04 -12.21
N VAL A 46 0.43 6.80 -12.67
CA VAL A 46 0.87 5.62 -11.90
C VAL A 46 2.39 5.61 -11.69
N TRP A 47 3.15 5.96 -12.74
CA TRP A 47 4.62 5.95 -12.70
C TRP A 47 5.24 7.24 -12.18
N ALA A 48 4.51 8.37 -12.16
CA ALA A 48 5.06 9.66 -11.77
C ALA A 48 5.73 9.59 -10.39
N GLY A 49 6.97 10.08 -10.35
CA GLY A 49 7.72 10.39 -9.16
C GLY A 49 7.87 11.90 -8.95
N ALA A 50 8.45 12.28 -7.84
CA ALA A 50 8.84 13.64 -7.59
C ALA A 50 10.13 14.00 -8.37
N GLY A 51 10.27 15.24 -8.77
CA GLY A 51 11.48 15.82 -9.37
C GLY A 51 12.02 15.02 -10.54
N THR A 52 13.23 14.55 -10.45
CA THR A 52 13.91 13.72 -11.46
C THR A 52 13.62 12.21 -11.34
N GLU A 53 12.79 11.83 -10.37
CA GLU A 53 12.43 10.43 -10.05
C GLU A 53 13.57 9.61 -9.42
N ASP A 54 14.63 10.28 -8.94
CA ASP A 54 15.77 9.65 -8.29
C ASP A 54 15.36 8.77 -7.10
N THR A 55 14.40 9.23 -6.28
CA THR A 55 13.91 8.43 -5.15
C THR A 55 13.17 7.15 -5.58
N ILE A 56 12.52 7.13 -6.76
CA ILE A 56 11.91 5.90 -7.29
C ILE A 56 12.98 4.87 -7.59
N GLU A 57 14.04 5.31 -8.29
CA GLU A 57 15.16 4.45 -8.66
C GLU A 57 15.90 3.98 -7.41
N ALA A 58 16.22 4.90 -6.48
CA ALA A 58 16.88 4.60 -5.22
C ALA A 58 16.10 3.55 -4.39
N ASN A 59 14.78 3.61 -4.35
CA ASN A 59 13.96 2.62 -3.64
C ASN A 59 14.14 1.20 -4.18
N VAL A 60 14.32 1.04 -5.49
CA VAL A 60 14.52 -0.28 -6.12
C VAL A 60 15.98 -0.73 -6.00
N GLU A 61 16.92 0.16 -6.28
CA GLU A 61 18.35 -0.15 -6.22
C GLU A 61 18.83 -0.48 -4.80
N ALA A 62 18.25 0.15 -3.78
CA ALA A 62 18.60 -0.10 -2.39
C ALA A 62 18.41 -1.57 -1.99
N PHE A 63 17.35 -2.23 -2.45
CA PHE A 63 17.12 -3.66 -2.19
C PHE A 63 18.27 -4.55 -2.72
N ARG A 64 18.97 -4.14 -3.77
CA ARG A 64 20.09 -4.91 -4.36
C ARG A 64 21.33 -4.94 -3.47
N ARG A 65 21.46 -3.98 -2.55
CA ARG A 65 22.58 -3.95 -1.58
C ARG A 65 22.41 -4.99 -0.48
N HIS A 66 21.20 -5.35 -0.15
CA HIS A 66 20.89 -6.37 0.85
C HIS A 66 20.91 -7.75 0.22
N ARG A 67 21.94 -8.57 0.54
CA ARG A 67 22.12 -9.91 0.00
C ARG A 67 21.69 -10.96 0.99
N ILE A 68 20.76 -11.83 0.57
CA ILE A 68 20.27 -12.95 1.36
C ILE A 68 21.37 -14.02 1.44
N VAL A 69 21.59 -14.57 2.64
CA VAL A 69 22.54 -15.66 2.91
C VAL A 69 21.77 -16.92 3.28
N PRO A 70 21.53 -17.83 2.33
CA PRO A 70 20.74 -19.04 2.59
C PRO A 70 21.43 -20.02 3.52
N ARG A 71 20.65 -20.74 4.33
CA ARG A 71 21.16 -21.83 5.18
C ARG A 71 20.60 -23.17 4.70
N MET A 72 21.50 -24.12 4.44
CA MET A 72 21.16 -25.42 3.85
C MET A 72 20.85 -26.50 4.88
N LEU A 73 20.26 -27.61 4.40
CA LEU A 73 20.00 -28.84 5.15
C LEU A 73 19.08 -28.62 6.39
N ARG A 74 18.15 -27.70 6.27
CA ARG A 74 17.05 -27.50 7.23
C ARG A 74 15.77 -28.13 6.70
N ASP A 75 15.01 -28.74 7.59
CA ASP A 75 13.69 -29.28 7.23
C ASP A 75 12.70 -28.12 7.04
N VAL A 76 12.26 -27.95 5.81
CA VAL A 76 11.26 -26.95 5.39
C VAL A 76 10.04 -27.61 4.75
N SER A 77 9.81 -28.87 5.05
CA SER A 77 8.70 -29.65 4.48
C SER A 77 7.31 -29.13 4.91
N SER A 78 7.24 -28.43 6.04
CA SER A 78 6.03 -27.76 6.51
C SER A 78 6.34 -26.29 6.79
N ARG A 79 5.63 -25.39 6.11
CA ARG A 79 5.80 -23.94 6.25
C ARG A 79 4.46 -23.28 6.54
N ASP A 80 4.50 -22.17 7.26
CA ASP A 80 3.35 -21.33 7.56
C ASP A 80 3.76 -19.85 7.49
N LEU A 81 3.23 -19.13 6.50
CA LEU A 81 3.48 -17.69 6.32
C LEU A 81 2.56 -16.83 7.16
N SER A 82 1.57 -17.42 7.83
CA SER A 82 0.57 -16.63 8.56
C SER A 82 1.18 -15.79 9.66
N THR A 83 0.59 -14.62 9.87
CA THR A 83 0.96 -13.67 10.91
C THR A 83 -0.25 -12.89 11.38
N THR A 84 -0.08 -12.14 12.47
CA THR A 84 -1.08 -11.19 12.97
C THR A 84 -0.41 -9.86 13.24
N VAL A 85 -0.93 -8.80 12.65
CA VAL A 85 -0.44 -7.42 12.86
C VAL A 85 -1.61 -6.56 13.30
N LEU A 86 -1.49 -5.86 14.44
CA LEU A 86 -2.54 -4.99 14.99
C LEU A 86 -3.91 -5.69 15.08
N GLY A 87 -3.92 -6.95 15.52
CA GLY A 87 -5.13 -7.76 15.63
C GLY A 87 -5.68 -8.30 14.30
N THR A 88 -5.11 -7.90 13.16
CA THR A 88 -5.50 -8.40 11.84
C THR A 88 -4.73 -9.67 11.51
N ALA A 89 -5.43 -10.81 11.45
CA ALA A 89 -4.87 -12.07 10.98
C ALA A 89 -4.72 -12.03 9.46
N MET A 90 -3.58 -12.46 8.95
CA MET A 90 -3.27 -12.46 7.52
C MET A 90 -2.45 -13.71 7.13
N PRO A 91 -2.61 -14.19 5.88
CA PRO A 91 -1.99 -15.44 5.44
C PRO A 91 -0.47 -15.34 5.23
N ALA A 92 0.01 -14.14 5.12
CA ALA A 92 1.43 -13.79 5.01
C ALA A 92 1.61 -12.34 5.46
N PRO A 93 2.81 -11.90 5.83
CA PRO A 93 3.08 -10.51 6.22
C PRO A 93 3.05 -9.53 5.02
N LEU A 94 1.92 -9.50 4.31
CA LEU A 94 1.71 -8.75 3.08
C LEU A 94 0.33 -8.09 3.09
N LEU A 95 0.29 -6.78 2.72
CA LEU A 95 -0.93 -6.01 2.49
C LEU A 95 -0.86 -5.34 1.10
N LEU A 96 -2.01 -4.97 0.54
CA LEU A 96 -2.05 -4.00 -0.56
C LEU A 96 -1.88 -2.59 0.00
N ALA A 97 -0.89 -1.85 -0.53
CA ALA A 97 -0.65 -0.45 -0.16
C ALA A 97 -1.83 0.45 -0.57
N PRO A 98 -2.09 1.55 0.16
CA PRO A 98 -3.13 2.49 -0.22
C PRO A 98 -2.74 3.24 -1.50
N ILE A 99 -3.40 2.91 -2.60
CA ILE A 99 -3.29 3.61 -3.88
C ILE A 99 -4.69 4.09 -4.26
N GLY A 100 -4.81 5.39 -4.45
CA GLY A 100 -6.06 6.01 -4.88
C GLY A 100 -6.25 6.02 -6.39
N VAL A 101 -7.45 6.45 -6.80
CA VAL A 101 -7.80 6.74 -8.20
C VAL A 101 -7.57 5.55 -9.13
N GLN A 102 -7.77 4.33 -8.68
CA GLN A 102 -7.49 3.12 -9.47
C GLN A 102 -8.36 3.00 -10.71
N ALA A 103 -9.48 3.72 -10.77
CA ALA A 103 -10.34 3.81 -11.96
C ALA A 103 -9.65 4.44 -13.19
N VAL A 104 -8.53 5.15 -13.02
CA VAL A 104 -7.72 5.61 -14.15
C VAL A 104 -7.04 4.46 -14.89
N VAL A 105 -6.88 3.32 -14.19
CA VAL A 105 -6.18 2.14 -14.69
C VAL A 105 -7.16 1.09 -15.20
N HIS A 106 -8.25 0.87 -14.48
CA HIS A 106 -9.28 -0.11 -14.81
C HIS A 106 -10.64 0.37 -14.30
N PRO A 107 -11.74 0.23 -15.07
CA PRO A 107 -13.05 0.75 -14.66
C PRO A 107 -13.54 0.25 -13.31
N ASP A 108 -13.24 -0.99 -12.93
CA ASP A 108 -13.60 -1.55 -11.61
C ASP A 108 -12.64 -1.10 -10.48
N GLY A 109 -11.52 -0.47 -10.80
CA GLY A 109 -10.59 0.18 -9.87
C GLY A 109 -10.40 -0.53 -8.53
N GLU A 110 -10.70 0.17 -7.45
CA GLU A 110 -10.55 -0.32 -6.07
C GLU A 110 -11.45 -1.52 -5.78
N LEU A 111 -12.61 -1.68 -6.46
CA LEU A 111 -13.49 -2.84 -6.26
C LEU A 111 -12.86 -4.12 -6.78
N ALA A 112 -12.18 -4.06 -7.93
CA ALA A 112 -11.45 -5.21 -8.47
C ALA A 112 -10.28 -5.59 -7.55
N SER A 113 -9.53 -4.60 -7.05
CA SER A 113 -8.43 -4.82 -6.10
C SER A 113 -8.92 -5.39 -4.77
N ALA A 114 -10.05 -4.90 -4.26
CA ALA A 114 -10.66 -5.39 -3.02
C ALA A 114 -11.11 -6.86 -3.14
N ARG A 115 -11.80 -7.20 -4.24
CA ARG A 115 -12.21 -8.59 -4.50
C ARG A 115 -11.02 -9.52 -4.67
N ALA A 116 -9.97 -9.07 -5.36
CA ALA A 116 -8.75 -9.85 -5.53
C ALA A 116 -8.02 -10.09 -4.20
N ALA A 117 -7.86 -9.04 -3.40
CA ALA A 117 -7.27 -9.12 -2.07
C ALA A 117 -8.04 -10.11 -1.19
N ALA A 118 -9.38 -10.03 -1.18
CA ALA A 118 -10.26 -10.93 -0.45
C ALA A 118 -10.11 -12.40 -0.93
N ALA A 119 -10.09 -12.62 -2.24
CA ALA A 119 -9.94 -13.96 -2.83
C ALA A 119 -8.62 -14.64 -2.43
N VAL A 120 -7.54 -13.87 -2.24
CA VAL A 120 -6.22 -14.36 -1.82
C VAL A 120 -6.07 -14.28 -0.28
N GLY A 121 -6.97 -13.58 0.42
CA GLY A 121 -6.94 -13.40 1.87
C GLY A 121 -5.96 -12.33 2.35
N VAL A 122 -5.39 -11.54 1.45
CA VAL A 122 -4.44 -10.45 1.77
C VAL A 122 -5.24 -9.20 2.15
N PRO A 123 -4.95 -8.52 3.28
CA PRO A 123 -5.64 -7.28 3.62
C PRO A 123 -5.36 -6.16 2.60
N MET A 124 -6.38 -5.36 2.30
CA MET A 124 -6.23 -4.13 1.50
C MET A 124 -6.27 -2.89 2.40
N VAL A 125 -5.38 -1.94 2.16
CA VAL A 125 -5.50 -0.60 2.71
C VAL A 125 -6.21 0.28 1.67
N ALA A 126 -7.49 0.62 1.92
CA ALA A 126 -8.27 1.47 1.03
C ALA A 126 -7.87 2.94 1.18
N SER A 127 -7.77 3.67 0.07
CA SER A 127 -7.36 5.08 0.06
C SER A 127 -8.52 6.04 0.28
N THR A 128 -8.30 7.14 0.99
CA THR A 128 -9.23 8.30 1.00
C THR A 128 -9.51 8.82 -0.41
N ALA A 129 -8.49 8.81 -1.27
CA ALA A 129 -8.59 9.27 -2.66
C ALA A 129 -9.08 8.18 -3.62
N ALA A 130 -9.98 7.31 -3.19
CA ALA A 130 -10.56 6.26 -4.02
C ALA A 130 -11.65 6.79 -4.95
N HIS A 131 -11.83 6.12 -6.10
CA HIS A 131 -12.91 6.41 -7.04
C HIS A 131 -14.25 5.86 -6.56
N PHE A 132 -14.23 4.76 -5.82
CA PHE A 132 -15.37 4.19 -5.11
C PHE A 132 -15.32 4.56 -3.64
N SER A 133 -16.49 4.67 -3.00
CA SER A 133 -16.55 4.98 -1.57
C SER A 133 -15.96 3.86 -0.71
N LEU A 134 -15.57 4.21 0.49
CA LEU A 134 -15.06 3.24 1.46
C LEU A 134 -16.11 2.15 1.79
N GLU A 135 -17.40 2.47 1.71
CA GLU A 135 -18.49 1.52 1.89
C GLU A 135 -18.58 0.54 0.73
N GLU A 136 -18.50 1.00 -0.53
CA GLU A 136 -18.51 0.14 -1.72
C GLU A 136 -17.27 -0.78 -1.74
N ILE A 137 -16.10 -0.26 -1.33
CA ILE A 137 -14.87 -1.06 -1.19
C ILE A 137 -15.04 -2.10 -0.08
N ALA A 138 -15.66 -1.73 1.03
CA ALA A 138 -15.95 -2.66 2.13
C ALA A 138 -16.89 -3.79 1.69
N GLU A 139 -17.97 -3.45 0.94
CA GLU A 139 -18.87 -4.45 0.36
C GLU A 139 -18.15 -5.39 -0.60
N ALA A 140 -17.30 -4.86 -1.48
CA ALA A 140 -16.50 -5.65 -2.42
C ALA A 140 -15.49 -6.57 -1.72
N SER A 141 -14.98 -6.19 -0.55
CA SER A 141 -14.08 -6.99 0.29
C SER A 141 -14.79 -8.12 1.04
N GLY A 142 -16.13 -8.04 1.21
CA GLY A 142 -16.88 -8.97 2.06
C GLY A 142 -16.33 -9.04 3.48
N GLU A 143 -16.09 -10.25 3.99
CA GLU A 143 -15.54 -10.49 5.34
C GLU A 143 -14.00 -10.36 5.42
N ALA A 144 -13.32 -10.12 4.29
CA ALA A 144 -11.85 -10.01 4.30
C ALA A 144 -11.39 -8.77 5.07
N PRO A 145 -10.29 -8.86 5.82
CA PRO A 145 -9.76 -7.76 6.59
C PRO A 145 -9.32 -6.60 5.68
N ARG A 146 -9.60 -5.39 6.09
CA ARG A 146 -9.28 -4.16 5.37
C ARG A 146 -8.97 -3.04 6.34
N TRP A 147 -8.06 -2.14 5.95
CA TRP A 147 -7.69 -0.94 6.69
C TRP A 147 -8.04 0.29 5.87
N PHE A 148 -8.31 1.44 6.52
CA PHE A 148 -8.62 2.69 5.86
C PHE A 148 -7.47 3.68 5.97
N GLN A 149 -6.92 4.14 4.83
CA GLN A 149 -5.93 5.19 4.80
C GLN A 149 -6.63 6.55 4.78
N LEU A 150 -6.26 7.40 5.74
CA LEU A 150 -6.77 8.75 5.90
C LEU A 150 -5.73 9.77 5.44
N TYR A 151 -6.10 10.61 4.47
CA TYR A 151 -5.54 11.95 4.34
C TYR A 151 -6.36 12.86 5.23
N TRP A 152 -5.72 13.51 6.20
CA TRP A 152 -6.42 14.38 7.12
C TRP A 152 -6.82 15.68 6.43
N PRO A 153 -8.11 15.93 6.15
CA PRO A 153 -8.56 17.18 5.56
C PRO A 153 -8.38 18.34 6.55
N ASN A 154 -8.35 19.58 6.04
CA ASN A 154 -8.28 20.76 6.90
C ASN A 154 -9.61 21.08 7.63
N ASP A 155 -10.66 20.28 7.42
CA ASP A 155 -11.93 20.30 8.17
C ASP A 155 -11.96 19.13 9.15
N PRO A 156 -11.85 19.38 10.49
CA PRO A 156 -11.83 18.31 11.50
C PRO A 156 -13.14 17.52 11.61
N GLU A 157 -14.29 18.12 11.30
CA GLU A 157 -15.58 17.42 11.31
C GLU A 157 -15.65 16.42 10.15
N LEU A 158 -15.08 16.79 9.00
CA LEU A 158 -14.97 15.89 7.85
C LEU A 158 -14.03 14.73 8.15
N ALA A 159 -12.88 14.99 8.79
CA ALA A 159 -11.98 13.94 9.24
C ALA A 159 -12.70 12.94 10.16
N ARG A 160 -13.42 13.44 11.16
CA ARG A 160 -14.23 12.62 12.08
C ARG A 160 -15.28 11.80 11.32
N SER A 161 -16.01 12.41 10.40
CA SER A 161 -17.03 11.73 9.59
C SER A 161 -16.43 10.55 8.82
N MET A 162 -15.28 10.74 8.15
CA MET A 162 -14.60 9.67 7.40
C MET A 162 -14.15 8.52 8.32
N VAL A 163 -13.60 8.83 9.48
CA VAL A 163 -13.17 7.83 10.46
C VAL A 163 -14.36 7.02 10.98
N GLU A 164 -15.44 7.69 11.37
CA GLU A 164 -16.67 7.01 11.84
C GLU A 164 -17.33 6.17 10.75
N ARG A 165 -17.28 6.60 9.50
CA ARG A 165 -17.75 5.80 8.35
C ARG A 165 -16.90 4.56 8.17
N ALA A 166 -15.56 4.68 8.29
CA ALA A 166 -14.65 3.55 8.21
C ALA A 166 -14.93 2.52 9.33
N GLU A 167 -15.14 2.97 10.58
CA GLU A 167 -15.52 2.08 11.68
C GLU A 167 -16.85 1.35 11.39
N ARG A 168 -17.87 2.09 10.98
CA ARG A 168 -19.19 1.49 10.64
C ARG A 168 -19.12 0.51 9.48
N ALA A 169 -18.23 0.74 8.52
CA ALA A 169 -17.97 -0.16 7.39
C ALA A 169 -17.06 -1.35 7.73
N GLY A 170 -16.66 -1.49 9.00
CA GLY A 170 -15.87 -2.63 9.49
C GLY A 170 -14.42 -2.63 9.06
N TYR A 171 -13.81 -1.46 8.90
CA TYR A 171 -12.36 -1.35 8.75
C TYR A 171 -11.66 -1.66 10.07
N ALA A 172 -10.51 -2.34 10.01
CA ALA A 172 -9.82 -2.86 11.19
C ALA A 172 -8.69 -1.94 11.71
N ALA A 173 -8.29 -0.92 10.96
CA ALA A 173 -7.30 0.08 11.36
C ALA A 173 -7.43 1.36 10.54
N ILE A 174 -6.93 2.48 11.10
CA ILE A 174 -6.78 3.76 10.42
C ILE A 174 -5.29 3.98 10.11
N VAL A 175 -4.97 4.23 8.84
CA VAL A 175 -3.61 4.53 8.38
C VAL A 175 -3.52 6.01 8.03
N LEU A 176 -3.08 6.83 8.98
CA LEU A 176 -2.89 8.26 8.77
C LEU A 176 -1.65 8.53 7.93
N THR A 177 -1.83 9.10 6.75
CA THR A 177 -0.72 9.47 5.86
C THR A 177 -0.27 10.89 6.14
N VAL A 178 1.01 11.06 6.52
CA VAL A 178 1.59 12.33 6.96
C VAL A 178 2.63 12.90 5.99
N ASP A 179 2.99 12.18 4.95
CA ASP A 179 3.98 12.57 3.94
C ASP A 179 3.36 13.32 2.73
N THR A 180 2.02 13.55 2.73
CA THR A 180 1.28 14.16 1.62
C THR A 180 0.39 15.32 2.10
N PHE A 181 0.86 16.10 3.06
CA PHE A 181 0.15 17.31 3.54
C PHE A 181 0.13 18.45 2.50
N ILE A 182 1.04 18.40 1.52
CA ILE A 182 1.05 19.15 0.26
C ILE A 182 1.49 18.22 -0.87
N PRO A 183 1.08 18.46 -2.13
CA PRO A 183 1.48 17.61 -3.26
C PRO A 183 2.97 17.80 -3.60
N GLY A 184 3.69 16.70 -3.84
CA GLY A 184 5.04 16.73 -4.39
C GLY A 184 5.07 17.28 -5.84
N TRP A 185 6.20 17.81 -6.24
CA TRP A 185 6.43 18.28 -7.60
C TRP A 185 6.62 17.10 -8.55
N LYS A 186 5.60 16.76 -9.35
CA LYS A 186 5.59 15.60 -10.26
C LYS A 186 5.62 16.05 -11.71
N PRO A 187 6.78 16.13 -12.36
CA PRO A 187 6.94 16.65 -13.71
C PRO A 187 6.08 15.95 -14.75
N ARG A 188 5.91 14.64 -14.66
CA ARG A 188 5.08 13.87 -15.61
C ARG A 188 3.61 14.29 -15.55
N ASP A 189 3.05 14.43 -14.35
CA ASP A 189 1.67 14.89 -14.15
C ASP A 189 1.50 16.34 -14.61
N LEU A 190 2.44 17.21 -14.23
CA LEU A 190 2.45 18.62 -14.59
C LEU A 190 2.59 18.83 -16.11
N GLN A 191 3.44 18.03 -16.78
CA GLN A 191 3.60 18.11 -18.24
C GLN A 191 2.32 17.72 -18.99
N GLN A 192 1.52 16.82 -18.43
CA GLN A 192 0.21 16.45 -18.99
C GLN A 192 -0.87 17.49 -18.66
N ALA A 193 -0.61 18.42 -17.73
CA ALA A 193 -1.59 19.35 -17.17
C ALA A 193 -2.90 18.64 -16.78
N TRP A 194 -2.76 17.39 -16.29
CA TRP A 194 -3.88 16.53 -15.99
C TRP A 194 -3.82 16.04 -14.54
N LEU A 195 -4.91 16.25 -13.83
CA LEU A 195 -5.10 15.79 -12.47
C LEU A 195 -6.42 15.02 -12.40
N PRO A 196 -6.43 13.73 -12.01
CA PRO A 196 -7.66 12.91 -12.00
C PRO A 196 -8.82 13.55 -11.26
N PHE A 197 -8.55 14.16 -10.12
CA PHE A 197 -9.55 14.81 -9.27
C PHE A 197 -10.36 15.90 -9.98
N LEU A 198 -9.74 16.64 -10.91
CA LEU A 198 -10.43 17.65 -11.73
C LEU A 198 -11.43 17.04 -12.71
N ASN A 199 -11.36 15.72 -12.90
CA ASN A 199 -12.28 14.94 -13.74
C ASN A 199 -13.24 14.08 -12.89
N GLY A 200 -13.37 14.38 -11.60
CA GLY A 200 -14.25 13.65 -10.68
C GLY A 200 -13.76 12.23 -10.31
N LEU A 201 -12.48 11.92 -10.59
CA LEU A 201 -11.90 10.62 -10.23
C LEU A 201 -11.22 10.73 -8.86
N GLY A 202 -11.42 9.74 -7.99
CA GLY A 202 -10.75 9.70 -6.68
C GLY A 202 -11.37 10.63 -5.61
N VAL A 203 -12.61 11.04 -5.78
CA VAL A 203 -13.31 11.98 -4.88
C VAL A 203 -14.51 11.36 -4.17
N ALA A 204 -14.79 10.08 -4.37
CA ALA A 204 -16.02 9.44 -3.90
C ALA A 204 -16.21 9.55 -2.38
N ASN A 205 -15.14 9.37 -1.59
CA ASN A 205 -15.21 9.48 -0.14
C ASN A 205 -15.61 10.86 0.35
N TYR A 206 -15.30 11.92 -0.41
CA TYR A 206 -15.75 13.28 -0.13
C TYR A 206 -17.16 13.50 -0.63
N PHE A 207 -17.45 13.17 -1.89
CA PHE A 207 -18.72 13.46 -2.53
C PHE A 207 -19.89 12.70 -1.91
N GLN A 208 -19.66 11.57 -1.27
CA GLN A 208 -20.64 10.80 -0.53
C GLN A 208 -20.67 11.14 0.98
N ASP A 209 -19.71 11.93 1.48
CA ASP A 209 -19.64 12.28 2.89
C ASP A 209 -20.74 13.30 3.28
N PRO A 210 -21.55 13.03 4.32
CA PRO A 210 -22.63 13.94 4.72
C PRO A 210 -22.12 15.30 5.21
N VAL A 211 -20.94 15.35 5.87
CA VAL A 211 -20.35 16.61 6.33
C VAL A 211 -19.85 17.41 5.14
N PHE A 212 -19.13 16.79 4.20
CA PHE A 212 -18.70 17.46 2.98
C PHE A 212 -19.89 18.03 2.20
N ARG A 213 -20.92 17.21 1.97
CA ARG A 213 -22.15 17.62 1.26
C ARG A 213 -22.87 18.78 1.94
N SER A 214 -22.85 18.83 3.27
CA SER A 214 -23.47 19.95 4.03
C SER A 214 -22.72 21.30 3.87
N ARG A 215 -21.49 21.29 3.36
CA ARG A 215 -20.71 22.49 3.06
C ARG A 215 -20.96 23.04 1.64
N LEU A 216 -21.71 22.31 0.82
CA LEU A 216 -22.00 22.67 -0.57
C LEU A 216 -23.35 23.36 -0.69
N GLU A 217 -23.44 24.34 -1.58
CA GLU A 217 -24.72 24.99 -1.92
C GLU A 217 -25.63 24.07 -2.72
N LYS A 218 -25.04 23.18 -3.53
CA LYS A 218 -25.72 22.17 -4.33
C LYS A 218 -25.03 20.83 -4.17
N PRO A 219 -25.78 19.72 -4.27
CA PRO A 219 -25.14 18.40 -4.22
C PRO A 219 -24.16 18.19 -5.38
N PRO A 220 -23.12 17.33 -5.21
CA PRO A 220 -22.10 17.09 -6.23
C PRO A 220 -22.66 16.64 -7.59
N GLU A 221 -23.80 16.00 -7.62
CA GLU A 221 -24.49 15.52 -8.82
C GLU A 221 -25.06 16.68 -9.66
N GLU A 222 -25.43 17.81 -9.03
CA GLU A 222 -25.95 18.98 -9.69
C GLU A 222 -24.86 19.98 -10.09
N ASP A 223 -23.78 20.08 -9.30
CA ASP A 223 -22.64 20.95 -9.59
C ASP A 223 -21.31 20.29 -9.23
N PRO A 224 -20.84 19.35 -10.07
CA PRO A 224 -19.56 18.66 -9.81
C PRO A 224 -18.34 19.59 -9.85
N GLY A 225 -18.42 20.71 -10.57
CA GLY A 225 -17.33 21.69 -10.63
C GLY A 225 -17.12 22.42 -9.30
N MET A 226 -18.21 22.89 -8.69
CA MET A 226 -18.17 23.50 -7.36
C MET A 226 -17.72 22.49 -6.30
N ALA A 227 -18.24 21.26 -6.34
CA ALA A 227 -17.84 20.21 -5.40
C ALA A 227 -16.35 19.87 -5.52
N THR A 228 -15.80 19.80 -6.74
CA THR A 228 -14.36 19.61 -6.97
C THR A 228 -13.54 20.80 -6.44
N GLY A 229 -14.00 22.04 -6.62
CA GLY A 229 -13.36 23.22 -6.04
C GLY A 229 -13.29 23.16 -4.50
N GLN A 230 -14.39 22.78 -3.85
CA GLN A 230 -14.46 22.59 -2.40
C GLN A 230 -13.52 21.45 -1.95
N PHE A 231 -13.51 20.32 -2.66
CA PHE A 231 -12.57 19.22 -2.40
C PHE A 231 -11.12 19.67 -2.43
N LEU A 232 -10.70 20.40 -3.47
CA LEU A 232 -9.34 20.92 -3.57
C LEU A 232 -8.98 21.88 -2.42
N GLY A 233 -9.96 22.60 -1.88
CA GLY A 233 -9.79 23.50 -0.74
C GLY A 233 -9.62 22.79 0.59
N VAL A 234 -10.12 21.55 0.75
CA VAL A 234 -10.13 20.85 2.05
C VAL A 234 -9.19 19.65 2.13
N GLN A 235 -8.77 19.07 1.00
CA GLN A 235 -8.01 17.80 0.98
C GLN A 235 -6.59 17.91 1.55
N ALA A 236 -5.97 19.07 1.51
CA ALA A 236 -4.62 19.31 1.99
C ALA A 236 -4.65 20.01 3.36
N ASN A 237 -3.79 19.57 4.27
CA ASN A 237 -3.66 20.18 5.59
C ASN A 237 -2.19 20.39 5.96
N PRO A 238 -1.57 21.49 5.49
CA PRO A 238 -0.18 21.78 5.83
C PRO A 238 0.05 22.17 7.29
N ALA A 239 -1.01 22.37 8.07
CA ALA A 239 -0.93 22.65 9.50
C ALA A 239 -0.94 21.39 10.37
N LEU A 240 -1.18 20.20 9.78
CA LEU A 240 -1.19 18.93 10.50
C LEU A 240 0.14 18.71 11.24
N ASN A 241 0.05 18.36 12.50
CA ASN A 241 1.20 18.15 13.38
C ASN A 241 0.95 17.02 14.39
N TRP A 242 1.95 16.69 15.21
CA TRP A 242 1.88 15.58 16.17
C TRP A 242 0.76 15.72 17.21
N ASP A 243 0.35 16.92 17.58
CA ASP A 243 -0.72 17.13 18.58
C ASP A 243 -2.11 16.72 18.02
N ASP A 244 -2.26 16.66 16.70
CA ASP A 244 -3.50 16.22 16.07
C ASP A 244 -3.75 14.71 16.25
N LEU A 245 -2.71 13.92 16.54
CA LEU A 245 -2.89 12.48 16.81
C LEU A 245 -3.77 12.23 18.06
N ALA A 246 -3.70 13.09 19.08
CA ALA A 246 -4.60 13.00 20.22
C ALA A 246 -6.07 13.16 19.80
N ARG A 247 -6.34 14.07 18.86
CA ARG A 247 -7.68 14.25 18.28
C ARG A 247 -8.12 13.04 17.47
N LEU A 248 -7.21 12.41 16.71
CA LEU A 248 -7.53 11.18 15.99
C LEU A 248 -7.89 10.06 16.95
N ARG A 249 -7.14 9.93 18.05
CA ARG A 249 -7.44 8.92 19.09
C ARG A 249 -8.80 9.12 19.74
N GLU A 250 -9.27 10.36 19.86
CA GLU A 250 -10.63 10.67 20.35
C GLU A 250 -11.73 10.31 19.35
N MET A 251 -11.39 10.15 18.06
CA MET A 251 -12.35 9.83 16.99
C MET A 251 -12.57 8.33 16.84
N THR A 252 -11.61 7.48 17.25
CA THR A 252 -11.65 6.04 16.97
C THR A 252 -11.02 5.20 18.07
N SER A 253 -11.55 3.99 18.25
CA SER A 253 -10.93 2.93 19.04
C SER A 253 -10.06 1.98 18.21
N LEU A 254 -10.09 2.10 16.88
CA LEU A 254 -9.29 1.28 15.98
C LEU A 254 -7.79 1.56 16.16
N PRO A 255 -6.92 0.59 15.86
CA PRO A 255 -5.50 0.83 15.74
C PRO A 255 -5.18 1.97 14.78
N ILE A 256 -4.24 2.84 15.18
CA ILE A 256 -3.74 3.97 14.37
C ILE A 256 -2.32 3.66 13.91
N VAL A 257 -2.11 3.68 12.59
CA VAL A 257 -0.79 3.55 11.95
C VAL A 257 -0.42 4.88 11.31
N VAL A 258 0.76 5.42 11.61
CA VAL A 258 1.26 6.65 10.97
C VAL A 258 2.15 6.28 9.78
N LYS A 259 1.68 6.62 8.57
CA LYS A 259 2.39 6.34 7.30
C LYS A 259 3.17 7.55 6.80
N GLY A 260 4.41 7.31 6.36
CA GLY A 260 5.29 8.35 5.81
C GLY A 260 6.51 8.62 6.69
N ILE A 261 6.79 7.73 7.65
CA ILE A 261 7.90 7.88 8.58
C ILE A 261 9.20 7.44 7.89
N GLN A 262 10.21 8.35 7.87
CA GLN A 262 11.54 8.11 7.32
C GLN A 262 12.68 8.50 8.27
N HIS A 263 12.36 9.07 9.43
CA HIS A 263 13.37 9.52 10.40
C HIS A 263 13.18 8.83 11.76
N PRO A 264 14.27 8.35 12.42
CA PRO A 264 14.16 7.68 13.72
C PRO A 264 13.56 8.54 14.84
N GLU A 265 13.76 9.87 14.81
CA GLU A 265 13.14 10.76 15.80
C GLU A 265 11.62 10.81 15.64
N ASP A 266 11.10 10.81 14.40
CA ASP A 266 9.66 10.74 14.15
C ASP A 266 9.08 9.40 14.63
N ALA A 267 9.85 8.31 14.51
CA ALA A 267 9.46 7.01 15.03
C ALA A 267 9.38 7.02 16.57
N ARG A 268 10.34 7.67 17.28
CA ARG A 268 10.27 7.87 18.74
C ARG A 268 9.10 8.75 19.16
N GLU A 269 8.83 9.81 18.38
CA GLU A 269 7.68 10.66 18.65
C GLU A 269 6.36 9.88 18.46
N ALA A 270 6.27 9.00 17.45
CA ALA A 270 5.11 8.12 17.27
C ALA A 270 4.90 7.19 18.49
N VAL A 271 5.98 6.60 19.05
CA VAL A 271 5.93 5.84 20.31
C VAL A 271 5.42 6.72 21.44
N HIS A 272 5.99 7.92 21.61
CA HIS A 272 5.60 8.85 22.67
C HIS A 272 4.12 9.28 22.58
N ARG A 273 3.58 9.40 21.36
CA ARG A 273 2.17 9.74 21.09
C ARG A 273 1.20 8.57 21.26
N GLY A 274 1.70 7.36 21.50
CA GLY A 274 0.87 6.19 21.78
C GLY A 274 0.05 5.74 20.58
N VAL A 275 0.59 5.84 19.36
CA VAL A 275 0.00 5.18 18.19
C VAL A 275 0.29 3.68 18.24
N ASP A 276 -0.41 2.90 17.45
CA ASP A 276 -0.31 1.42 17.49
C ASP A 276 0.73 0.89 16.49
N GLY A 277 1.06 1.67 15.46
CA GLY A 277 2.04 1.30 14.46
C GLY A 277 2.55 2.45 13.62
N ILE A 278 3.62 2.20 12.88
CA ILE A 278 4.16 3.09 11.86
C ILE A 278 4.33 2.35 10.54
N LEU A 279 4.25 3.09 9.43
CA LEU A 279 4.57 2.58 8.11
C LEU A 279 5.74 3.39 7.55
N VAL A 280 6.92 2.75 7.48
CA VAL A 280 8.13 3.33 6.91
C VAL A 280 7.93 3.45 5.40
N SER A 281 7.92 4.68 4.90
CA SER A 281 7.49 4.99 3.55
C SER A 281 8.01 6.35 3.09
N ASN A 282 8.42 6.44 1.82
CA ASN A 282 8.62 7.71 1.12
C ASN A 282 7.57 7.92 0.01
N HIS A 283 6.37 7.33 0.21
CA HIS A 283 5.26 7.41 -0.76
C HIS A 283 5.62 6.88 -2.15
N GLY A 284 6.51 5.89 -2.21
CA GLY A 284 6.99 5.33 -3.48
C GLY A 284 7.78 6.31 -4.35
N GLY A 285 8.46 7.29 -3.73
CA GLY A 285 9.26 8.31 -4.43
C GLY A 285 8.42 9.43 -5.05
N ARG A 286 7.18 9.66 -4.56
CA ARG A 286 6.23 10.61 -5.17
C ARG A 286 6.18 11.97 -4.48
N GLN A 287 6.89 12.17 -3.37
CA GLN A 287 6.80 13.39 -2.55
C GLN A 287 8.10 14.19 -2.54
N VAL A 288 9.19 13.61 -2.09
CA VAL A 288 10.51 14.27 -2.05
C VAL A 288 11.44 13.57 -3.02
N ASP A 289 12.01 14.30 -3.97
CA ASP A 289 13.06 13.78 -4.83
C ASP A 289 14.42 13.86 -4.12
N GLY A 290 15.30 12.89 -4.33
CA GLY A 290 16.56 12.77 -3.60
C GLY A 290 16.39 12.36 -2.12
N ALA A 291 15.20 11.86 -1.72
CA ALA A 291 15.00 11.31 -0.38
C ALA A 291 15.71 9.97 -0.19
N ILE A 292 16.00 9.63 1.06
CA ILE A 292 16.53 8.30 1.42
C ILE A 292 15.57 7.20 0.93
N ALA A 293 16.10 6.11 0.39
CA ALA A 293 15.30 4.93 0.10
C ALA A 293 14.68 4.37 1.38
N SER A 294 13.38 4.01 1.34
CA SER A 294 12.67 3.55 2.54
C SER A 294 13.36 2.35 3.21
N ILE A 295 13.92 1.41 2.42
CA ILE A 295 14.61 0.23 2.96
C ILE A 295 15.91 0.60 3.71
N ASP A 296 16.58 1.69 3.35
CA ASP A 296 17.78 2.18 4.05
C ASP A 296 17.41 2.88 5.37
N ALA A 297 16.22 3.48 5.45
CA ALA A 297 15.72 4.09 6.69
C ALA A 297 15.22 3.04 7.70
N LEU A 298 14.73 1.90 7.23
CA LEU A 298 14.03 0.90 8.02
C LEU A 298 14.81 0.39 9.25
N PRO A 299 16.10 -0.01 9.16
CA PRO A 299 16.83 -0.55 10.32
C PRO A 299 16.93 0.45 11.48
N ALA A 300 17.23 1.72 11.17
CA ALA A 300 17.35 2.75 12.20
C ALA A 300 15.99 3.09 12.85
N ILE A 301 14.91 3.04 12.06
CA ILE A 301 13.55 3.27 12.54
C ILE A 301 13.08 2.10 13.40
N SER A 302 13.25 0.85 12.94
CA SER A 302 12.91 -0.34 13.72
C SER A 302 13.66 -0.39 15.07
N ALA A 303 14.95 -0.04 15.07
CA ALA A 303 15.73 0.08 16.31
C ALA A 303 15.22 1.20 17.21
N ALA A 304 14.76 2.32 16.66
CA ALA A 304 14.21 3.44 17.42
C ALA A 304 12.88 3.13 18.09
N VAL A 305 12.06 2.28 17.47
CA VAL A 305 10.77 1.79 18.00
C VAL A 305 10.96 0.73 19.08
N GLY A 306 12.02 -0.08 18.97
CA GLY A 306 12.38 -1.05 20.01
C GLY A 306 11.32 -2.13 20.30
N GLY A 307 10.42 -2.41 19.34
CA GLY A 307 9.31 -3.37 19.51
C GLY A 307 8.06 -2.83 20.21
N GLU A 308 8.01 -1.52 20.51
CA GLU A 308 6.86 -0.89 21.14
C GLU A 308 5.68 -0.63 20.18
N LEU A 309 5.95 -0.55 18.89
CA LEU A 309 4.96 -0.36 17.82
C LEU A 309 5.09 -1.44 16.76
N ALA A 310 3.99 -1.71 16.04
CA ALA A 310 4.07 -2.45 14.79
C ALA A 310 4.80 -1.61 13.73
N VAL A 311 5.78 -2.20 13.04
CA VAL A 311 6.54 -1.55 11.96
C VAL A 311 6.14 -2.16 10.63
N LEU A 312 5.40 -1.40 9.83
CA LEU A 312 5.10 -1.76 8.45
C LEU A 312 6.08 -1.06 7.50
N PHE A 313 6.15 -1.56 6.30
CA PHE A 313 7.08 -1.05 5.29
C PHE A 313 6.44 -0.98 3.91
N ASP A 314 6.70 0.09 3.15
CA ASP A 314 6.46 0.15 1.70
C ASP A 314 7.58 0.89 0.96
N SER A 315 7.41 1.05 -0.32
CA SER A 315 8.30 1.70 -1.28
C SER A 315 9.45 0.80 -1.78
N GLY A 316 9.37 0.45 -3.05
CA GLY A 316 10.42 -0.29 -3.75
C GLY A 316 10.21 -1.79 -3.88
N ILE A 317 9.28 -2.40 -3.15
CA ILE A 317 9.00 -3.84 -3.23
C ILE A 317 8.49 -4.20 -4.62
N ARG A 318 9.09 -5.23 -5.21
CA ARG A 318 8.74 -5.78 -6.52
C ARG A 318 8.39 -7.25 -6.48
N GLY A 319 8.84 -8.01 -5.47
CA GLY A 319 8.58 -9.44 -5.34
C GLY A 319 8.75 -9.95 -3.92
N GLY A 320 8.62 -11.27 -3.76
CA GLY A 320 8.71 -11.94 -2.45
C GLY A 320 10.08 -11.85 -1.81
N ALA A 321 11.15 -11.86 -2.61
CA ALA A 321 12.51 -11.70 -2.10
C ALA A 321 12.74 -10.30 -1.49
N ASP A 322 12.13 -9.24 -2.05
CA ASP A 322 12.20 -7.90 -1.46
C ASP A 322 11.39 -7.84 -0.16
N ALA A 323 10.21 -8.47 -0.14
CA ALA A 323 9.43 -8.59 1.08
C ALA A 323 10.24 -9.26 2.20
N LEU A 324 10.93 -10.38 1.90
CA LEU A 324 11.79 -11.09 2.86
C LEU A 324 12.91 -10.19 3.41
N LYS A 325 13.53 -9.36 2.57
CA LYS A 325 14.59 -8.41 3.01
C LYS A 325 14.04 -7.35 3.95
N ALA A 326 12.87 -6.79 3.66
CA ALA A 326 12.24 -5.81 4.53
C ALA A 326 11.88 -6.41 5.90
N LEU A 327 11.33 -7.63 5.92
CA LEU A 327 11.07 -8.37 7.15
C LEU A 327 12.37 -8.63 7.94
N ALA A 328 13.44 -9.03 7.26
CA ALA A 328 14.75 -9.25 7.89
C ALA A 328 15.36 -7.97 8.49
N LEU A 329 15.00 -6.81 7.97
CA LEU A 329 15.45 -5.49 8.45
C LEU A 329 14.53 -4.87 9.51
N GLY A 330 13.51 -5.62 9.96
CA GLY A 330 12.69 -5.27 11.12
C GLY A 330 11.29 -4.78 10.81
N ALA A 331 10.75 -5.06 9.61
CA ALA A 331 9.33 -4.87 9.35
C ALA A 331 8.53 -6.09 9.85
N ASP A 332 7.35 -5.86 10.45
CA ASP A 332 6.38 -6.90 10.82
C ASP A 332 5.54 -7.35 9.62
N ALA A 333 5.29 -6.43 8.69
CA ALA A 333 4.62 -6.70 7.42
C ALA A 333 4.99 -5.66 6.36
N VAL A 334 4.75 -6.00 5.09
CA VAL A 334 5.03 -5.13 3.96
C VAL A 334 3.77 -4.78 3.17
N CYS A 335 3.75 -3.59 2.57
CA CYS A 335 2.66 -3.16 1.69
C CYS A 335 3.14 -3.15 0.24
N LEU A 336 2.47 -3.91 -0.62
CA LEU A 336 2.74 -3.97 -2.05
C LEU A 336 2.03 -2.80 -2.75
N GLY A 337 2.78 -2.02 -3.54
CA GLY A 337 2.27 -0.86 -4.28
C GLY A 337 2.11 -1.14 -5.78
N ARG A 338 2.89 -0.46 -6.62
CA ARG A 338 2.79 -0.49 -8.09
C ARG A 338 2.58 -1.88 -8.72
N PRO A 339 3.21 -2.98 -8.26
CA PRO A 339 3.01 -4.29 -8.92
C PRO A 339 1.55 -4.75 -9.01
N TYR A 340 0.71 -4.52 -7.97
CA TYR A 340 -0.69 -4.92 -8.07
C TYR A 340 -1.49 -4.02 -9.04
N ILE A 341 -1.10 -2.74 -9.18
CA ILE A 341 -1.71 -1.84 -10.18
C ILE A 341 -1.34 -2.28 -11.60
N TRP A 342 -0.16 -2.83 -11.82
CA TRP A 342 0.20 -3.43 -13.11
C TRP A 342 -0.68 -4.63 -13.44
N GLY A 343 -0.95 -5.48 -12.44
CA GLY A 343 -1.92 -6.56 -12.57
C GLY A 343 -3.33 -6.05 -12.89
N LEU A 344 -3.80 -5.04 -12.14
CA LEU A 344 -5.08 -4.39 -12.36
C LEU A 344 -5.23 -3.87 -13.80
N ALA A 345 -4.18 -3.23 -14.33
CA ALA A 345 -4.17 -2.70 -15.70
C ALA A 345 -4.29 -3.78 -16.77
N LEU A 346 -3.76 -4.97 -16.52
CA LEU A 346 -3.71 -6.04 -17.52
C LEU A 346 -4.96 -6.90 -17.53
N ASP A 347 -5.55 -7.19 -16.37
CA ASP A 347 -6.69 -8.13 -16.29
C ASP A 347 -7.57 -7.91 -15.05
N GLY A 348 -7.74 -6.66 -14.63
CA GLY A 348 -8.64 -6.31 -13.54
C GLY A 348 -8.37 -7.14 -12.27
N GLN A 349 -9.44 -7.71 -11.70
CA GLN A 349 -9.35 -8.56 -10.51
C GLN A 349 -8.40 -9.74 -10.70
N ALA A 350 -8.51 -10.47 -11.81
CA ALA A 350 -7.68 -11.66 -12.06
C ALA A 350 -6.18 -11.30 -12.18
N GLY A 351 -5.87 -10.13 -12.74
CA GLY A 351 -4.51 -9.61 -12.79
C GLY A 351 -3.93 -9.29 -11.43
N VAL A 352 -4.71 -8.67 -10.53
CA VAL A 352 -4.30 -8.41 -9.14
C VAL A 352 -4.10 -9.73 -8.38
N GLU A 353 -5.02 -10.69 -8.51
CA GLU A 353 -4.87 -12.02 -7.90
C GLU A 353 -3.60 -12.73 -8.35
N ALA A 354 -3.29 -12.69 -9.65
CA ALA A 354 -2.09 -13.30 -10.20
C ALA A 354 -0.83 -12.68 -9.59
N VAL A 355 -0.76 -11.36 -9.50
CA VAL A 355 0.39 -10.65 -8.89
C VAL A 355 0.53 -11.00 -7.41
N LEU A 356 -0.56 -11.02 -6.64
CA LEU A 356 -0.52 -11.43 -5.24
C LEU A 356 -0.01 -12.85 -5.07
N LYS A 357 -0.53 -13.79 -5.85
CA LYS A 357 -0.08 -15.20 -5.84
C LYS A 357 1.40 -15.33 -6.20
N MET A 358 1.90 -14.55 -7.19
CA MET A 358 3.32 -14.53 -7.54
C MET A 358 4.20 -14.08 -6.37
N VAL A 359 3.84 -12.96 -5.72
CA VAL A 359 4.62 -12.41 -4.60
C VAL A 359 4.61 -13.37 -3.41
N LEU A 360 3.47 -13.96 -3.09
CA LEU A 360 3.33 -14.93 -2.00
C LEU A 360 4.12 -16.21 -2.27
N ALA A 361 4.03 -16.75 -3.49
CA ALA A 361 4.79 -17.93 -3.89
C ALA A 361 6.30 -17.69 -3.86
N GLU A 362 6.76 -16.54 -4.35
CA GLU A 362 8.17 -16.17 -4.28
C GLU A 362 8.65 -15.99 -2.84
N LEU A 363 7.85 -15.38 -1.97
CA LEU A 363 8.17 -15.23 -0.55
C LEU A 363 8.30 -16.59 0.13
N ASP A 364 7.33 -17.48 -0.05
CA ASP A 364 7.35 -18.84 0.52
C ASP A 364 8.57 -19.64 0.03
N LEU A 365 8.80 -19.65 -1.28
CA LEU A 365 9.94 -20.36 -1.86
C LEU A 365 11.28 -19.78 -1.40
N THR A 366 11.39 -18.46 -1.30
CA THR A 366 12.61 -17.81 -0.83
C THR A 366 12.87 -18.12 0.63
N MET A 367 11.84 -18.12 1.49
CA MET A 367 11.94 -18.57 2.88
C MET A 367 12.42 -20.02 2.97
N ALA A 368 11.79 -20.94 2.22
CA ALA A 368 12.17 -22.34 2.17
C ALA A 368 13.63 -22.55 1.77
N LEU A 369 14.07 -21.85 0.70
CA LEU A 369 15.45 -21.91 0.22
C LEU A 369 16.46 -21.33 1.21
N CYS A 370 16.00 -20.48 2.12
CA CYS A 370 16.80 -19.96 3.24
C CYS A 370 16.76 -20.84 4.49
N GLY A 371 16.00 -21.95 4.46
CA GLY A 371 15.86 -22.85 5.60
C GLY A 371 14.94 -22.30 6.70
N LEU A 372 13.96 -21.48 6.34
CA LEU A 372 12.99 -20.88 7.25
C LEU A 372 11.61 -21.48 7.01
N THR A 373 10.82 -21.62 8.08
CA THR A 373 9.48 -22.23 8.05
C THR A 373 8.36 -21.27 8.39
N ARG A 374 8.67 -20.10 8.98
CA ARG A 374 7.68 -19.10 9.38
C ARG A 374 8.28 -17.69 9.45
N PRO A 375 7.47 -16.62 9.30
CA PRO A 375 7.93 -15.24 9.35
C PRO A 375 8.68 -14.87 10.63
N ALA A 376 8.30 -15.41 11.78
CA ALA A 376 8.96 -15.15 13.06
C ALA A 376 10.43 -15.62 13.14
N GLU A 377 10.90 -16.41 12.17
CA GLU A 377 12.29 -16.86 12.06
C GLU A 377 13.14 -15.93 11.17
N ILE A 378 12.51 -14.91 10.55
CA ILE A 378 13.21 -13.97 9.69
C ILE A 378 13.87 -12.92 10.57
N GLY A 379 15.19 -12.80 10.47
CA GLY A 379 15.97 -11.82 11.23
C GLY A 379 17.16 -11.27 10.43
N PRO A 380 17.86 -10.27 10.97
CA PRO A 380 18.96 -9.60 10.27
C PRO A 380 20.13 -10.53 9.91
N GLU A 381 20.28 -11.65 10.60
CA GLU A 381 21.28 -12.67 10.30
C GLU A 381 21.04 -13.39 8.95
N LEU A 382 19.85 -13.21 8.37
CA LEU A 382 19.54 -13.69 7.02
C LEU A 382 20.25 -12.86 5.93
N LEU A 383 20.74 -11.68 6.27
CA LEU A 383 21.39 -10.78 5.32
C LEU A 383 22.90 -10.77 5.54
N ALA A 384 23.64 -10.64 4.44
CA ALA A 384 25.09 -10.45 4.53
C ALA A 384 25.41 -9.16 5.29
N SER A 385 26.39 -9.24 6.20
CA SER A 385 26.95 -8.04 6.83
C SER A 385 27.64 -7.18 5.75
N ASN A 386 27.27 -5.94 5.65
CA ASN A 386 27.91 -4.96 4.76
C ASN A 386 29.25 -4.50 5.35
#